data_f41b795996d874e161564152672d82a7
#
_entry.id   f41b795996d874e161564152672d82a7
#
_cell.length_a   1.000
_cell.length_b   1.000
_cell.length_c   1.000
_cell.angle_alpha   90.00
_cell.angle_beta   90.00
_cell.angle_gamma   90.00
#
_symmetry.space_group_name_H-M   'P 1'
#
loop_
_entity.id
_entity.type
_entity.pdbx_description
1 polymer ?
#
loop_
_entity_poly.entity_id
_entity_poly.type
_entity_poly.pdbx_seq_one_letter_code
_entity_poly.pdbx_strand_id
1 'polypeptide(L)' 'MKYNSPYEIGLGDVVIMTDEDGYKTEHLVLVNYIKGETDAKGYTPKTNRTILIDNYGKRTTVHDYRTMEVVA' A
#
# COMPACT_ATOMS: atom_id res chain seq x y z
N MET A 1 -1.79 7.01 -11.74
CA MET A 1 -1.91 8.16 -10.83
C MET A 1 -1.19 7.85 -9.53
N LYS A 2 -0.52 8.84 -8.96
CA LYS A 2 0.22 8.64 -7.70
C LYS A 2 -0.59 9.16 -6.52
N TYR A 3 -0.38 8.55 -5.36
CA TYR A 3 -0.92 9.11 -4.12
C TYR A 3 -0.15 10.35 -3.73
N ASN A 4 -0.85 11.34 -3.19
CA ASN A 4 -0.22 12.57 -2.69
C ASN A 4 0.13 12.47 -1.21
N SER A 5 -0.48 11.54 -0.49
CA SER A 5 -0.20 11.29 0.91
C SER A 5 -0.61 9.87 1.28
N PRO A 6 -0.10 9.32 2.40
CA PRO A 6 -0.51 8.00 2.84
C PRO A 6 -1.99 7.93 3.23
N TYR A 7 -2.62 9.07 3.52
CA TYR A 7 -4.05 9.11 3.88
C TYR A 7 -4.97 8.85 2.67
N GLU A 8 -4.45 9.00 1.45
CA GLU A 8 -5.24 8.77 0.24
C GLU A 8 -5.36 7.31 -0.14
N ILE A 9 -4.56 6.46 0.48
CA ILE A 9 -4.54 5.03 0.16
C ILE A 9 -5.82 4.39 0.67
N GLY A 10 -6.62 3.85 -0.24
CA GLY A 10 -7.89 3.19 0.09
C GLY A 10 -7.76 1.68 0.10
N LEU A 11 -8.42 1.02 1.05
CA LEU A 11 -8.48 -0.44 1.09
C LEU A 11 -9.21 -0.92 -0.17
N GLY A 12 -8.64 -1.92 -0.84
CA GLY A 12 -9.18 -2.43 -2.08
C GLY A 12 -8.72 -1.68 -3.34
N ASP A 13 -7.95 -0.60 -3.18
CA ASP A 13 -7.35 0.07 -4.34
C ASP A 13 -6.47 -0.91 -5.11
N VAL A 14 -6.47 -0.78 -6.43
CA VAL A 14 -5.55 -1.51 -7.29
C VAL A 14 -4.36 -0.62 -7.57
N VAL A 15 -3.18 -1.11 -7.25
CA VAL A 15 -1.94 -0.37 -7.47
C VAL A 15 -0.96 -1.18 -8.30
N ILE A 16 -0.12 -0.49 -9.06
CA ILE A 16 0.95 -1.08 -9.85
C ILE A 16 2.26 -0.86 -9.11
N MET A 17 3.02 -1.94 -8.93
CA MET A 17 4.38 -1.88 -8.41
C MET A 17 5.33 -2.25 -9.54
N THR A 18 6.42 -1.50 -9.66
CA THR A 18 7.46 -1.75 -10.66
C THR A 18 8.71 -2.23 -9.94
N ASP A 19 9.23 -3.39 -10.35
CA ASP A 19 10.46 -3.93 -9.77
C ASP A 19 11.72 -3.33 -10.44
N GLU A 20 12.88 -3.79 -10.00
CA GLU A 20 14.17 -3.27 -10.48
C GLU A 20 14.38 -3.53 -11.97
N ASP A 21 13.77 -4.59 -12.50
CA ASP A 21 13.88 -4.97 -13.92
C ASP A 21 12.84 -4.26 -14.78
N GLY A 22 11.99 -3.44 -14.19
CA GLY A 22 10.94 -2.72 -14.89
C GLY A 22 9.65 -3.50 -15.06
N TYR A 23 9.54 -4.69 -14.50
CA TYR A 23 8.29 -5.45 -14.54
C TYR A 23 7.25 -4.82 -13.64
N LYS A 24 6.05 -4.72 -14.15
CA LYS A 24 4.91 -4.12 -13.45
C LYS A 24 3.96 -5.21 -13.01
N THR A 25 3.57 -5.18 -11.74
CA THR A 25 2.66 -6.17 -11.16
C THR A 25 1.52 -5.45 -10.45
N GLU A 26 0.29 -5.90 -10.70
CA GLU A 26 -0.88 -5.38 -10.01
C GLU A 26 -1.03 -5.99 -8.63
N HIS A 27 -1.41 -5.14 -7.68
CA HIS A 27 -1.66 -5.54 -6.30
C HIS A 27 -2.95 -4.88 -5.80
N LEU A 28 -3.55 -5.51 -4.80
CA LEU A 28 -4.66 -4.92 -4.04
C LEU A 28 -4.14 -4.43 -2.70
N VAL A 29 -4.63 -3.27 -2.27
CA VAL A 29 -4.35 -2.76 -0.93
C VAL A 29 -5.20 -3.51 0.08
N LEU A 30 -4.56 -4.27 0.97
CA LEU A 30 -5.25 -5.00 2.05
C LEU A 30 -5.39 -4.16 3.30
N VAL A 31 -4.31 -3.51 3.73
CA VAL A 31 -4.26 -2.75 4.96
C VAL A 31 -3.37 -1.54 4.74
N ASN A 32 -3.74 -0.43 5.35
CA ASN A 32 -2.91 0.78 5.34
C ASN A 32 -2.73 1.28 6.75
N TYR A 33 -1.51 1.22 7.26
CA TYR A 33 -1.18 1.68 8.61
C TYR A 33 -0.56 3.07 8.52
N ILE A 34 -1.15 4.01 9.25
CA ILE A 34 -0.66 5.39 9.34
C ILE A 34 0.04 5.57 10.70
N LYS A 35 1.27 6.08 10.67
CA LYS A 35 2.03 6.34 11.88
C LYS A 35 1.24 7.21 12.85
N GLY A 36 1.12 6.75 14.09
CA GLY A 36 0.47 7.49 15.18
C GLY A 36 -1.05 7.44 15.18
N GLU A 37 -1.68 6.80 14.19
CA GLU A 37 -3.13 6.66 14.12
C GLU A 37 -3.55 5.35 14.78
N THR A 38 -4.40 5.43 15.80
CA THR A 38 -4.91 4.24 16.49
C THR A 38 -6.09 3.65 15.71
N ASP A 39 -6.00 2.36 15.37
CA ASP A 39 -7.09 1.67 14.65
C ASP A 39 -8.20 1.22 15.61
N ALA A 40 -9.23 0.59 15.04
CA ALA A 40 -10.39 0.14 15.83
C ALA A 40 -10.03 -0.93 16.88
N LYS A 41 -8.90 -1.61 16.71
CA LYS A 41 -8.43 -2.64 17.64
C LYS A 41 -7.50 -2.08 18.71
N GLY A 42 -7.23 -0.77 18.67
CA GLY A 42 -6.34 -0.12 19.63
C GLY A 42 -4.87 -0.15 19.24
N TYR A 43 -4.53 -0.60 18.03
CA TYR A 43 -3.16 -0.64 17.57
C TYR A 43 -2.74 0.71 16.99
N THR A 44 -1.58 1.21 17.43
CA THR A 44 -1.00 2.46 16.93
C THR A 44 0.33 2.16 16.22
N PRO A 45 0.38 2.24 14.88
CA PRO A 45 1.61 1.95 14.15
C PRO A 45 2.72 2.94 14.46
N LYS A 46 3.95 2.47 14.48
CA LYS A 46 5.15 3.31 14.67
C LYS A 46 5.69 3.84 13.35
N THR A 47 5.30 3.25 12.24
CA THR A 47 5.71 3.69 10.90
C THR A 47 4.53 3.55 9.95
N ASN A 48 4.54 4.35 8.88
CA ASN A 48 3.60 4.15 7.79
C ASN A 48 3.96 2.87 7.06
N ARG A 49 2.98 2.02 6.81
CA ARG A 49 3.17 0.86 5.95
C ARG A 49 1.87 0.41 5.33
N THR A 50 1.95 0.00 4.10
CA THR A 50 0.80 -0.52 3.34
C THR A 50 1.07 -1.97 3.00
N ILE A 51 0.12 -2.85 3.27
CA ILE A 51 0.22 -4.26 2.93
C ILE A 51 -0.55 -4.48 1.64
N LEU A 52 0.16 -4.98 0.64
CA LEU A 52 -0.39 -5.29 -0.68
C LEU A 52 -0.44 -6.80 -0.87
N ILE A 53 -1.34 -7.26 -1.73
CA ILE A 53 -1.40 -8.67 -2.14
C ILE A 53 -1.51 -8.74 -3.65
N ASP A 54 -0.75 -9.67 -4.25
CA ASP A 54 -0.81 -9.92 -5.70
C ASP A 54 -1.78 -11.05 -6.03
N ASN A 55 -1.88 -11.39 -7.33
CA ASN A 55 -2.79 -12.44 -7.81
C ASN A 55 -2.39 -13.85 -7.35
N TYR A 56 -1.17 -14.01 -6.86
CA TYR A 56 -0.67 -15.30 -6.37
C TYR A 56 -0.80 -15.43 -4.86
N GLY A 57 -1.38 -14.44 -4.20
CA GLY A 57 -1.52 -14.42 -2.75
C GLY A 57 -0.29 -13.97 -1.99
N LYS A 58 0.74 -13.49 -2.69
CA LYS A 58 1.95 -12.99 -2.06
C LYS A 58 1.72 -11.59 -1.52
N ARG A 59 2.06 -11.38 -0.24
CA ARG A 59 1.96 -10.08 0.41
C ARG A 59 3.27 -9.33 0.32
N THR A 60 3.16 -8.01 0.14
CA THR A 60 4.30 -7.11 0.07
C THR A 60 4.03 -5.92 0.96
N THR A 61 5.01 -5.53 1.77
CA THR A 61 4.92 -4.35 2.62
C THR A 61 5.59 -3.17 1.95
N VAL A 62 4.88 -2.06 1.84
CA VAL A 62 5.38 -0.82 1.24
C VAL A 62 5.39 0.26 2.29
N HIS A 63 6.55 0.90 2.51
CA HIS A 63 6.70 1.99 3.47
C HIS A 63 6.55 3.36 2.82
N ASP A 64 6.84 3.46 1.52
CA ASP A 64 6.79 4.73 0.80
C ASP A 64 5.64 4.69 -0.21
N TYR A 65 4.57 5.44 0.09
CA TYR A 65 3.39 5.51 -0.77
C TYR A 65 3.70 6.00 -2.19
N ARG A 66 4.81 6.73 -2.36
CA ARG A 66 5.21 7.29 -3.65
C ARG A 66 5.66 6.22 -4.65
N THR A 67 5.96 5.01 -4.17
CA THR A 67 6.37 3.91 -5.04
C THR A 67 5.20 3.19 -5.68
N MET A 68 3.98 3.45 -5.23
CA MET A 68 2.77 2.83 -5.76
C MET A 68 2.12 3.73 -6.80
N GLU A 69 1.66 3.12 -7.89
CA GLU A 69 0.86 3.83 -8.88
C GLU A 69 -0.57 3.30 -8.84
N VAL A 70 -1.52 4.15 -8.47
CA VAL A 70 -2.91 3.73 -8.34
C VAL A 70 -3.57 3.68 -9.72
N VAL A 71 -4.31 2.61 -9.97
CA VAL A 71 -5.09 2.45 -11.19
C VAL A 71 -6.42 3.16 -10.97
N ALA A 72 -6.65 4.18 -11.78
CA ALA A 72 -7.86 4.99 -11.67
C ALA A 72 -9.06 4.28 -12.31
#